data_634508b53814466d183539febafccb2e
#
_entry.id   634508b53814466d183539febafccb2e
#
_cell.length_a   1.000
_cell.length_b   1.000
_cell.length_c   1.000
_cell.angle_alpha   90.00
_cell.angle_beta   90.00
_cell.angle_gamma   90.00
#
_symmetry.space_group_name_H-M   'P 1'
#
loop_
_entity.id
_entity.type
_entity.pdbx_description
1 polymer ?
#
loop_
_entity_poly.entity_id
_entity_poly.type
_entity_poly.pdbx_seq_one_letter_code
_entity_poly.pdbx_strand_id
1 'polypeptide(L)'
;MALQRVREAAEKAKIELSSATQTDINLPYLTADASGPKHCNLTLTRSKLEALVDAFINRTVKPCESCLKDSGVAKDKIDEVILVGGMSRMPKVLCEAECPEGTRSVLYV
;
A
#
# COMPACT_ATOMS: atom_id res chain seq x y z
N MET A 1 -19.00 3.60 -16.35
CA MET A 1 -18.11 4.70 -16.79
C MET A 1 -17.52 5.45 -15.59
N ALA A 2 -18.35 6.09 -14.77
CA ALA A 2 -17.85 6.86 -13.61
C ALA A 2 -17.05 6.00 -12.61
N LEU A 3 -17.56 4.82 -12.27
CA LEU A 3 -16.88 3.92 -11.34
C LEU A 3 -15.51 3.46 -11.88
N GLN A 4 -15.40 3.21 -13.17
CA GLN A 4 -14.14 2.84 -13.80
C GLN A 4 -13.12 3.98 -13.73
N ARG A 5 -13.54 5.20 -13.97
CA ARG A 5 -12.67 6.39 -13.85
C ARG A 5 -12.17 6.58 -12.41
N VAL A 6 -13.03 6.33 -11.41
CA VAL A 6 -12.64 6.39 -9.99
C VAL A 6 -11.62 5.30 -9.66
N ARG A 7 -11.82 4.09 -10.15
CA ARG A 7 -10.88 2.98 -9.93
C ARG A 7 -9.50 3.26 -10.52
N GLU A 8 -9.47 3.75 -11.75
CA GLU A 8 -8.20 4.11 -12.43
C GLU A 8 -7.47 5.24 -11.70
N ALA A 9 -8.20 6.25 -11.26
CA ALA A 9 -7.63 7.36 -10.49
C ALA A 9 -7.10 6.90 -9.12
N ALA A 10 -7.82 6.00 -8.46
CA ALA A 10 -7.39 5.42 -7.19
C ALA A 10 -6.12 4.58 -7.35
N GLU A 11 -6.03 3.77 -8.40
CA GLU A 11 -4.83 2.97 -8.70
C GLU A 11 -3.62 3.88 -8.98
N LYS A 12 -3.82 4.92 -9.78
CA LYS A 12 -2.78 5.91 -10.05
C LYS A 12 -2.32 6.61 -8.76
N ALA A 13 -3.25 7.05 -7.93
CA ALA A 13 -2.94 7.70 -6.64
C ALA A 13 -2.16 6.76 -5.70
N LYS A 14 -2.53 5.49 -5.64
CA LYS A 14 -1.81 4.48 -4.87
C LYS A 14 -0.35 4.37 -5.32
N ILE A 15 -0.10 4.33 -6.62
CA ILE A 15 1.24 4.27 -7.19
C ILE A 15 2.03 5.54 -6.87
N GLU A 16 1.43 6.71 -7.03
CA GLU A 16 2.06 8.00 -6.72
C GLU A 16 2.45 8.12 -5.25
N LEU A 17 1.62 7.59 -4.34
CA LEU A 17 1.87 7.62 -2.91
C LEU A 17 2.99 6.66 -2.45
N SER A 18 3.53 5.83 -3.32
CA SER A 18 4.72 5.04 -3.02
C SER A 18 5.99 5.90 -2.96
N SER A 19 5.99 7.04 -3.63
CA SER A 19 7.12 7.98 -3.67
C SER A 19 6.79 9.37 -3.12
N ALA A 20 5.50 9.74 -3.04
CA ALA A 20 5.03 11.03 -2.54
C ALA A 20 4.26 10.86 -1.23
N THR A 21 4.17 11.93 -0.43
CA THR A 21 3.42 11.93 0.83
C THR A 21 1.94 12.26 0.66
N GLN A 22 1.60 12.88 -0.46
CA GLN A 22 0.22 13.20 -0.82
C GLN A 22 0.07 13.28 -2.34
N THR A 23 -1.14 13.11 -2.83
CA THR A 23 -1.49 13.26 -4.23
C THR A 23 -2.90 13.82 -4.38
N ASP A 24 -3.15 14.52 -5.46
CA ASP A 24 -4.46 15.07 -5.77
C ASP A 24 -5.18 14.19 -6.79
N ILE A 25 -6.43 13.88 -6.49
CA ILE A 25 -7.33 13.17 -7.39
C ILE A 25 -8.33 14.19 -7.94
N ASN A 26 -8.25 14.46 -9.22
CA ASN A 26 -9.14 15.38 -9.91
C ASN A 26 -9.84 14.67 -11.06
N LEU A 27 -11.14 14.46 -10.91
CA LEU A 27 -11.99 13.81 -11.90
C LEU A 27 -13.11 14.79 -12.30
N PRO A 28 -12.86 15.69 -13.26
CA PRO A 28 -13.87 16.61 -13.75
C PRO A 28 -14.96 15.83 -14.52
N TYR A 29 -16.18 16.32 -14.43
CA TYR A 29 -17.32 15.72 -15.13
C TYR A 29 -17.48 14.22 -14.88
N LEU A 30 -17.33 13.82 -13.62
CA LEU A 30 -17.41 12.39 -13.24
C LEU A 30 -18.80 11.83 -13.50
N THR A 31 -19.84 12.60 -13.16
CA THR A 31 -21.23 12.27 -13.39
C THR A 31 -22.03 13.56 -13.50
N ALA A 32 -23.30 13.46 -13.87
CA ALA A 32 -24.23 14.57 -13.92
C ALA A 32 -25.59 14.15 -13.38
N ASP A 33 -26.27 15.08 -12.71
CA ASP A 33 -27.64 14.92 -12.22
C ASP A 33 -28.48 16.15 -12.57
N ALA A 34 -29.70 16.22 -12.03
CA ALA A 34 -30.61 17.35 -12.28
C ALA A 34 -30.05 18.71 -11.86
N SER A 35 -29.07 18.75 -10.95
CA SER A 35 -28.39 19.97 -10.51
C SER A 35 -27.16 20.35 -11.34
N GLY A 36 -26.80 19.53 -12.34
CA GLY A 36 -25.70 19.77 -13.24
C GLY A 36 -24.54 18.76 -13.11
N PRO A 37 -23.38 19.03 -13.76
CA PRO A 37 -22.25 18.14 -13.71
C PRO A 37 -21.64 18.07 -12.29
N LYS A 38 -21.17 16.87 -11.91
CA LYS A 38 -20.50 16.62 -10.65
C LYS A 38 -19.02 16.30 -10.92
N HIS A 39 -18.17 16.92 -10.13
CA HIS A 39 -16.73 16.73 -10.18
C HIS A 39 -16.25 16.06 -8.90
N CYS A 40 -15.22 15.25 -9.00
CA CYS A 40 -14.51 14.71 -7.86
C CYS A 40 -13.14 15.38 -7.79
N ASN A 41 -12.88 16.09 -6.71
CA ASN A 41 -11.59 16.70 -6.47
C ASN A 41 -11.26 16.53 -4.99
N LEU A 42 -10.21 15.74 -4.72
CA LEU A 42 -9.79 15.46 -3.34
C LEU A 42 -8.28 15.23 -3.29
N THR A 43 -7.71 15.49 -2.14
CA THR A 43 -6.32 15.20 -1.84
C THR A 43 -6.26 13.94 -0.99
N LEU A 44 -5.47 12.96 -1.42
CA LEU A 44 -5.21 11.75 -0.67
C LEU A 44 -3.80 11.80 -0.10
N THR A 45 -3.67 11.60 1.20
CA THR A 45 -2.38 11.50 1.88
C THR A 45 -1.94 10.05 2.02
N ARG A 46 -0.63 9.83 2.14
CA ARG A 46 -0.07 8.50 2.42
C ARG A 46 -0.64 7.93 3.73
N SER A 47 -0.75 8.75 4.77
CA SER A 47 -1.32 8.33 6.06
C SER A 47 -2.75 7.84 5.93
N LYS A 48 -3.57 8.51 5.10
CA LYS A 48 -4.95 8.10 4.86
C LYS A 48 -5.02 6.79 4.09
N LEU A 49 -4.18 6.63 3.07
CA LEU A 49 -4.07 5.37 2.34
C LEU A 49 -3.65 4.22 3.26
N GLU A 50 -2.64 4.44 4.09
CA GLU A 50 -2.16 3.44 5.06
C GLU A 50 -3.27 3.03 6.03
N ALA A 51 -4.06 3.98 6.53
CA ALA A 51 -5.21 3.69 7.39
C ALA A 51 -6.27 2.83 6.68
N LEU A 52 -6.53 3.10 5.40
CA LEU A 52 -7.51 2.35 4.61
C LEU A 52 -7.07 0.91 4.31
N VAL A 53 -5.78 0.67 4.17
CA VAL A 53 -5.23 -0.66 3.81
C VAL A 53 -4.65 -1.42 5.01
N ASP A 54 -4.67 -0.84 6.19
CA ASP A 54 -4.06 -1.41 7.39
C ASP A 54 -4.54 -2.83 7.69
N ALA A 55 -5.83 -3.08 7.55
CA ALA A 55 -6.40 -4.41 7.76
C ALA A 55 -5.81 -5.46 6.79
N PHE A 56 -5.56 -5.08 5.54
CA PHE A 56 -4.95 -5.96 4.54
C PHE A 56 -3.49 -6.27 4.87
N ILE A 57 -2.75 -5.28 5.33
CA ILE A 57 -1.34 -5.43 5.73
C ILE A 57 -1.26 -6.32 6.97
N ASN A 58 -2.10 -6.10 7.98
CA ASN A 58 -2.14 -6.92 9.19
C ASN A 58 -2.47 -8.40 8.89
N ARG A 59 -3.22 -8.69 7.84
CA ARG A 59 -3.50 -10.05 7.41
C ARG A 59 -2.26 -10.80 6.91
N THR A 60 -1.18 -10.12 6.59
CA THR A 60 0.08 -10.74 6.16
C THR A 60 0.92 -11.23 7.34
N VAL A 61 0.66 -10.76 8.54
CA VAL A 61 1.44 -11.09 9.75
C VAL A 61 1.32 -12.57 10.12
N LYS A 62 0.10 -13.12 10.12
CA LYS A 62 -0.12 -14.54 10.44
C LYS A 62 0.62 -15.52 9.54
N PRO A 63 0.57 -15.38 8.20
CA PRO A 63 1.39 -16.21 7.31
C PRO A 63 2.88 -16.14 7.61
N CYS A 64 3.41 -14.96 7.94
CA CYS A 64 4.82 -14.80 8.31
C CYS A 64 5.14 -15.52 9.62
N GLU A 65 4.30 -15.39 10.63
CA GLU A 65 4.47 -16.09 11.91
C GLU A 65 4.42 -17.59 11.74
N SER A 66 3.48 -18.11 10.95
CA SER A 66 3.36 -19.53 10.64
C SER A 66 4.59 -20.05 9.90
N CYS A 67 5.10 -19.29 8.95
CA CYS A 67 6.30 -19.63 8.21
C CYS A 67 7.54 -19.71 9.13
N LEU A 68 7.72 -18.76 10.02
CA LEU A 68 8.81 -18.77 11.00
C LEU A 68 8.71 -19.94 11.96
N LYS A 69 7.51 -20.25 12.44
CA LYS A 69 7.25 -21.39 13.31
C LYS A 69 7.56 -22.71 12.61
N ASP A 70 7.10 -22.88 11.38
CA ASP A 70 7.31 -24.11 10.60
C ASP A 70 8.77 -24.31 10.21
N SER A 71 9.51 -23.22 9.98
CA SER A 71 10.93 -23.30 9.64
C SER A 71 11.82 -23.68 10.82
N GLY A 72 11.34 -23.47 12.05
CA GLY A 72 12.13 -23.68 13.27
C GLY A 72 13.28 -22.69 13.45
N VAL A 73 13.34 -21.63 12.64
CA VAL A 73 14.36 -20.57 12.73
C VAL A 73 13.83 -19.43 13.61
N ALA A 74 14.64 -19.01 14.58
CA ALA A 74 14.29 -17.87 15.41
C ALA A 74 14.37 -16.55 14.59
N LYS A 75 13.53 -15.60 14.91
CA LYS A 75 13.43 -14.32 14.20
C LYS A 75 14.76 -13.56 14.20
N ASP A 76 15.51 -13.60 15.28
CA ASP A 76 16.82 -12.97 15.46
C ASP A 76 17.95 -13.66 14.69
N LYS A 77 17.69 -14.85 14.17
CA LYS A 77 18.65 -15.63 13.36
C LYS A 77 18.44 -15.47 11.85
N ILE A 78 17.53 -14.60 11.45
CA ILE A 78 17.34 -14.26 10.05
C ILE A 78 18.35 -13.19 9.66
N ASP A 79 19.20 -13.49 8.68
CA ASP A 79 20.22 -12.56 8.22
C ASP A 79 19.69 -11.55 7.22
N GLU A 80 18.76 -11.95 6.37
CA GLU A 80 18.26 -11.12 5.29
C GLU A 80 16.81 -11.45 4.94
N VAL A 81 16.00 -10.42 4.68
CA VAL A 81 14.64 -10.54 4.18
C VAL A 81 14.58 -9.89 2.80
N ILE A 82 14.13 -10.67 1.82
CA ILE A 82 14.01 -10.21 0.43
C ILE A 82 12.53 -9.97 0.13
N LEU A 83 12.18 -8.73 -0.20
CA LEU A 83 10.85 -8.34 -0.59
C LEU A 83 10.74 -8.33 -2.10
N VAL A 84 9.73 -9.01 -2.63
CA VAL A 84 9.49 -9.10 -4.08
C VAL A 84 8.03 -8.76 -4.40
N GLY A 85 7.80 -8.33 -5.63
CA GLY A 85 6.48 -7.97 -6.12
C GLY A 85 6.19 -6.48 -6.05
N GLY A 86 5.27 -6.01 -6.88
CA GLY A 86 4.95 -4.59 -7.01
C GLY A 86 4.45 -3.95 -5.73
N MET A 87 3.70 -4.68 -4.90
CA MET A 87 3.18 -4.17 -3.62
C MET A 87 4.26 -3.95 -2.56
N SER A 88 5.44 -4.54 -2.73
CA SER A 88 6.59 -4.29 -1.86
C SER A 88 7.07 -2.83 -1.90
N ARG A 89 6.67 -2.06 -2.91
CA ARG A 89 6.97 -0.63 -3.01
C ARG A 89 6.14 0.23 -2.06
N MET A 90 5.07 -0.31 -1.49
CA MET A 90 4.25 0.42 -0.53
C MET A 90 5.05 0.68 0.76
N PRO A 91 5.20 1.95 1.20
CA PRO A 91 6.01 2.27 2.37
C PRO A 91 5.59 1.53 3.65
N LYS A 92 4.31 1.32 3.85
CA LYS A 92 3.79 0.59 5.01
C LYS A 92 4.22 -0.88 5.00
N VAL A 93 4.26 -1.51 3.84
CA VAL A 93 4.76 -2.89 3.68
C VAL A 93 6.24 -2.97 4.02
N LEU A 94 7.03 -1.98 3.59
CA LEU A 94 8.45 -1.90 3.93
C LEU A 94 8.66 -1.77 5.43
N CYS A 95 7.90 -0.92 6.10
CA CYS A 95 7.98 -0.73 7.55
C CYS A 95 7.61 -2.00 8.33
N GLU A 96 6.56 -2.69 7.91
CA GLU A 96 6.13 -3.93 8.58
C GLU A 96 7.12 -5.10 8.36
N ALA A 97 7.86 -5.05 7.26
CA ALA A 97 8.90 -6.04 6.96
C ALA A 97 10.22 -5.74 7.65
N GLU A 98 10.36 -4.59 8.32
CA GLU A 98 11.54 -4.29 9.12
C GLU A 98 11.69 -5.31 10.25
N CYS A 99 12.73 -6.10 10.13
CA CYS A 99 13.11 -7.09 11.12
C CYS A 99 13.91 -6.43 12.25
N PRO A 100 14.07 -7.10 13.40
CA PRO A 100 14.89 -6.60 14.50
C PRO A 100 16.27 -6.14 14.05
N GLU A 101 16.89 -5.27 14.85
CA GLU A 101 18.21 -4.72 14.58
C GLU A 101 19.20 -5.77 14.08
N GLY A 102 19.79 -5.49 12.92
CA GLY A 102 20.77 -6.37 12.29
C GLY A 102 20.29 -7.16 11.08
N THR A 103 19.00 -7.21 10.80
CA THR A 103 18.47 -7.87 9.61
C THR A 103 18.40 -6.91 8.42
N ARG A 104 18.98 -7.27 7.30
CA ARG A 104 18.88 -6.51 6.06
C ARG A 104 17.57 -6.82 5.33
N SER A 105 16.79 -5.80 5.05
CA SER A 105 15.71 -5.91 4.08
C SER A 105 16.22 -5.48 2.70
N VAL A 106 16.02 -6.30 1.70
CA VAL A 106 16.40 -6.00 0.31
C VAL A 106 15.13 -6.01 -0.54
N LEU A 107 14.92 -4.94 -1.26
CA LEU A 107 13.80 -4.81 -2.19
C LEU A 107 14.25 -5.23 -3.59
N TYR A 108 13.63 -6.27 -4.13
CA TYR A 108 13.74 -6.64 -5.53
C TYR A 108 12.49 -6.23 -6.30
N VAL A 109 12.69 -5.55 -7.36
CA VAL A 109 11.60 -5.05 -8.23
C VAL A 109 11.54 -5.86 -9.51
#